data_be149265df794adb37e67acadd4f5a3e
#
_entry.id   be149265df794adb37e67acadd4f5a3e
#
_cell.length_a   1.000
_cell.length_b   1.000
_cell.length_c   1.000
_cell.angle_alpha   90.00
_cell.angle_beta   90.00
_cell.angle_gamma   90.00
#
_symmetry.space_group_name_H-M   'P 1'
#
loop_
_entity.id
_entity.type
_entity.pdbx_description
1 polymer ?
#
loop_
_entity_poly.entity_id
_entity_poly.type
_entity_poly.pdbx_seq_one_letter_code
_entity_poly.pdbx_strand_id
1 'polypeptide(L)'
;DISNWNVSNVKDMYLMFSVSKFNSDISKWDVSNVTNMYHMFWKSNFDRDISNWKLNDKCDTKEMFDNCPLHDGGEFRDDWKPVEKD
;
A
#
# COMPACT_ATOMS: atom_id res chain seq x y z
N ASP A 1 4.09 11.90 11.31
CA ASP A 1 4.22 10.44 11.25
C ASP A 1 2.90 9.78 11.60
N ILE A 2 2.41 8.93 10.74
CA ILE A 2 1.10 8.29 10.87
C ILE A 2 1.21 6.79 11.17
N SER A 3 2.42 6.30 11.47
CA SER A 3 2.62 4.86 11.68
C SER A 3 1.82 4.30 12.86
N ASN A 4 1.43 5.14 13.80
CA ASN A 4 0.67 4.74 14.98
C ASN A 4 -0.83 4.94 14.85
N TRP A 5 -1.30 5.37 13.68
CA TRP A 5 -2.74 5.53 13.47
C TRP A 5 -3.44 4.17 13.57
N ASN A 6 -4.60 4.17 14.19
CA ASN A 6 -5.46 3.00 14.19
C ASN A 6 -6.37 3.06 12.96
N VAL A 7 -6.06 2.24 11.97
CA VAL A 7 -6.84 2.19 10.72
C VAL A 7 -7.68 0.91 10.64
N SER A 8 -7.86 0.20 11.76
CA SER A 8 -8.50 -1.12 11.75
C SER A 8 -9.95 -1.10 11.26
N ASN A 9 -10.61 0.04 11.32
CA ASN A 9 -11.99 0.18 10.84
C ASN A 9 -12.11 0.83 9.47
N VAL A 10 -10.98 1.16 8.83
CA VAL A 10 -11.00 1.78 7.50
C VAL A 10 -11.32 0.73 6.45
N LYS A 11 -12.22 1.04 5.54
CA LYS A 11 -12.65 0.13 4.48
C LYS A 11 -12.20 0.58 3.09
N ASP A 12 -11.85 1.85 2.91
CA ASP A 12 -11.54 2.42 1.61
C ASP A 12 -10.27 3.27 1.71
N MET A 13 -9.24 2.85 0.97
CA MET A 13 -7.98 3.58 0.87
C MET A 13 -7.65 3.94 -0.58
N TYR A 14 -8.69 4.07 -1.42
CA TYR A 14 -8.55 4.43 -2.82
C TYR A 14 -7.79 5.76 -2.95
N LEU A 15 -6.73 5.77 -3.73
CA LEU A 15 -5.88 6.95 -4.00
C LEU A 15 -5.26 7.58 -2.75
N MET A 16 -5.26 6.91 -1.61
CA MET A 16 -4.92 7.53 -0.33
C MET A 16 -3.54 8.21 -0.32
N PHE A 17 -2.55 7.60 -0.96
CA PHE A 17 -1.19 8.16 -1.02
C PHE A 17 -0.75 8.41 -2.46
N SER A 18 -1.69 8.56 -3.37
CA SER A 18 -1.36 8.79 -4.78
C SER A 18 -0.64 10.13 -4.97
N VAL A 19 0.28 10.17 -5.92
CA VAL A 19 1.04 11.38 -6.28
C VAL A 19 1.64 12.02 -5.01
N SER A 20 2.21 11.20 -4.14
CA SER A 20 2.60 11.64 -2.81
C SER A 20 4.07 11.32 -2.56
N LYS A 21 4.69 12.11 -1.68
CA LYS A 21 6.03 11.82 -1.18
C LYS A 21 6.00 11.03 0.13
N PHE A 22 4.83 10.55 0.51
CA PHE A 22 4.66 9.78 1.73
C PHE A 22 5.57 8.55 1.71
N ASN A 23 6.31 8.35 2.77
CA ASN A 23 7.20 7.19 2.88
C ASN A 23 7.42 6.76 4.33
N SER A 24 6.43 6.88 5.18
CA SER A 24 6.51 6.39 6.55
C SER A 24 6.28 4.89 6.61
N ASP A 25 6.79 4.26 7.67
CA ASP A 25 6.61 2.83 7.90
C ASP A 25 5.18 2.57 8.39
N ILE A 26 4.38 1.95 7.56
CA ILE A 26 2.99 1.59 7.89
C ILE A 26 2.80 0.07 7.91
N SER A 27 3.91 -0.68 8.08
CA SER A 27 3.85 -2.14 8.06
C SER A 27 3.01 -2.72 9.20
N LYS A 28 2.80 -1.97 10.28
CA LYS A 28 2.03 -2.43 11.43
C LYS A 28 0.54 -2.08 11.36
N TRP A 29 0.11 -1.38 10.32
CA TRP A 29 -1.31 -1.08 10.16
C TRP A 29 -2.11 -2.36 10.00
N ASP A 30 -3.24 -2.44 10.70
CA ASP A 30 -4.22 -3.49 10.48
C ASP A 30 -5.15 -3.08 9.34
N VAL A 31 -4.92 -3.65 8.17
CA VAL A 31 -5.68 -3.31 6.96
C VAL A 31 -6.66 -4.41 6.59
N SER A 32 -6.97 -5.31 7.53
CA SER A 32 -7.78 -6.50 7.24
C SER A 32 -9.24 -6.17 6.85
N ASN A 33 -9.72 -4.97 7.15
CA ASN A 33 -11.07 -4.54 6.78
C ASN A 33 -11.11 -3.68 5.53
N VAL A 34 -9.97 -3.36 4.93
CA VAL A 34 -9.93 -2.54 3.72
C VAL A 34 -10.34 -3.37 2.52
N THR A 35 -11.29 -2.87 1.75
CA THR A 35 -11.77 -3.55 0.54
C THR A 35 -11.41 -2.81 -0.75
N ASN A 36 -10.85 -1.61 -0.65
CA ASN A 36 -10.46 -0.83 -1.82
C ASN A 36 -9.11 -0.17 -1.59
N MET A 37 -8.08 -0.66 -2.31
CA MET A 37 -6.75 -0.07 -2.32
C MET A 37 -6.32 0.29 -3.75
N TYR A 38 -7.29 0.43 -4.68
CA TYR A 38 -7.03 0.77 -6.07
C TYR A 38 -6.24 2.07 -6.13
N HIS A 39 -5.13 2.07 -6.85
CA HIS A 39 -4.25 3.24 -7.03
C HIS A 39 -3.75 3.87 -5.72
N MET A 40 -3.71 3.11 -4.64
CA MET A 40 -3.34 3.66 -3.32
C MET A 40 -1.99 4.38 -3.34
N PHE A 41 -1.00 3.85 -4.06
CA PHE A 41 0.34 4.43 -4.17
C PHE A 41 0.67 4.87 -5.59
N TRP A 42 -0.34 5.18 -6.40
CA TRP A 42 -0.16 5.56 -7.80
C TRP A 42 0.73 6.80 -7.90
N LYS A 43 1.79 6.71 -8.73
CA LYS A 43 2.77 7.79 -8.92
C LYS A 43 3.43 8.25 -7.62
N SER A 44 3.55 7.34 -6.66
CA SER A 44 4.11 7.64 -5.35
C SER A 44 5.57 7.22 -5.28
N ASN A 45 6.32 7.82 -4.36
CA ASN A 45 7.68 7.41 -4.05
C ASN A 45 7.76 6.44 -2.87
N PHE A 46 6.63 5.86 -2.47
CA PHE A 46 6.59 4.91 -1.37
C PHE A 46 7.47 3.70 -1.67
N ASP A 47 8.40 3.37 -0.77
CA ASP A 47 9.30 2.23 -0.95
C ASP A 47 9.44 1.36 0.30
N ARG A 48 8.49 1.44 1.23
CA ARG A 48 8.52 0.62 2.43
C ARG A 48 7.97 -0.77 2.17
N ASP A 49 8.43 -1.74 2.97
CA ASP A 49 7.99 -3.13 2.87
C ASP A 49 6.69 -3.29 3.66
N ILE A 50 5.63 -3.65 2.96
CA ILE A 50 4.32 -3.96 3.55
C ILE A 50 3.90 -5.39 3.24
N SER A 51 4.86 -6.26 2.93
CA SER A 51 4.56 -7.64 2.54
C SER A 51 3.90 -8.46 3.65
N ASN A 52 3.98 -8.01 4.91
CA ASN A 52 3.33 -8.71 6.02
C ASN A 52 1.88 -8.29 6.28
N TRP A 53 1.35 -7.36 5.48
CA TRP A 53 -0.06 -7.00 5.59
C TRP A 53 -0.95 -8.20 5.29
N LYS A 54 -2.00 -8.36 6.09
CA LYS A 54 -3.02 -9.40 5.88
C LYS A 54 -4.22 -8.74 5.23
N LEU A 55 -4.36 -8.91 3.93
CA LEU A 55 -5.42 -8.25 3.19
C LEU A 55 -6.72 -9.02 3.28
N ASN A 56 -7.84 -8.28 3.22
CA ASN A 56 -9.15 -8.86 3.07
C ASN A 56 -9.22 -9.56 1.70
N ASP A 57 -9.85 -10.74 1.65
CA ASP A 57 -10.00 -11.50 0.40
C ASP A 57 -10.69 -10.70 -0.70
N LYS A 58 -11.51 -9.73 -0.33
CA LYS A 58 -12.27 -8.90 -1.26
C LYS A 58 -11.58 -7.58 -1.58
N CYS A 59 -10.36 -7.38 -1.08
CA CYS A 59 -9.67 -6.11 -1.29
C CYS A 59 -9.23 -5.96 -2.74
N ASP A 60 -9.63 -4.85 -3.35
CA ASP A 60 -9.19 -4.49 -4.70
C ASP A 60 -7.83 -3.81 -4.60
N THR A 61 -6.78 -4.50 -5.01
CA THR A 61 -5.41 -3.97 -5.04
C THR A 61 -4.95 -3.66 -6.46
N LYS A 62 -5.87 -3.63 -7.43
CA LYS A 62 -5.52 -3.42 -8.82
C LYS A 62 -4.80 -2.10 -9.00
N GLU A 63 -3.70 -2.14 -9.73
CA GLU A 63 -2.88 -0.96 -10.05
C GLU A 63 -2.47 -0.15 -8.82
N MET A 64 -2.37 -0.81 -7.67
CA MET A 64 -2.02 -0.18 -6.40
C MET A 64 -0.70 0.57 -6.47
N PHE A 65 0.28 0.01 -7.19
CA PHE A 65 1.62 0.58 -7.33
C PHE A 65 1.89 1.09 -8.74
N ASP A 66 0.86 1.36 -9.53
CA ASP A 66 1.03 1.82 -10.90
C ASP A 66 1.82 3.13 -10.94
N ASN A 67 2.84 3.20 -11.79
CA ASN A 67 3.74 4.35 -11.89
C ASN A 67 4.44 4.68 -10.58
N CYS A 68 4.64 3.69 -9.71
CA CYS A 68 5.43 3.82 -8.49
C CYS A 68 6.81 3.20 -8.76
N PRO A 69 7.84 4.00 -9.07
CA PRO A 69 9.10 3.46 -9.59
C PRO A 69 9.89 2.63 -8.59
N LEU A 70 9.56 2.72 -7.31
CA LEU A 70 10.25 1.97 -6.26
C LEU A 70 9.62 0.59 -6.02
N HIS A 71 8.59 0.27 -6.78
CA HIS A 71 7.96 -1.05 -6.83
C HIS A 71 7.88 -1.46 -8.29
N ASP A 72 7.59 -2.74 -8.54
CA ASP A 72 7.51 -3.23 -9.91
C ASP A 72 6.17 -2.93 -10.60
N GLY A 73 5.34 -2.10 -9.95
CA GLY A 73 4.01 -1.79 -10.45
C GLY A 73 3.03 -2.94 -10.19
N GLY A 74 1.74 -2.71 -10.44
CA GLY A 74 0.75 -3.77 -10.35
C GLY A 74 0.12 -3.88 -8.97
N GLU A 75 -0.19 -5.11 -8.58
CA GLU A 75 -1.00 -5.40 -7.42
C GLU A 75 -0.19 -5.92 -6.24
N PHE A 76 -0.70 -5.70 -5.04
CA PHE A 76 -0.15 -6.33 -3.84
C PHE A 76 -0.37 -7.85 -3.88
N ARG A 77 0.64 -8.59 -3.46
CA ARG A 77 0.57 -10.04 -3.30
C ARG A 77 1.24 -10.44 -2.00
N ASP A 78 0.92 -11.64 -1.51
CA ASP A 78 1.47 -12.12 -0.24
C ASP A 78 3.00 -12.15 -0.23
N ASP A 79 3.62 -12.38 -1.38
CA ASP A 79 5.08 -12.40 -1.51
C ASP A 79 5.66 -11.08 -2.00
N TRP A 80 4.86 -10.04 -2.06
CA TRP A 80 5.27 -8.74 -2.58
C TRP A 80 6.36 -8.10 -1.70
N LYS A 81 7.31 -7.48 -2.36
CA LYS A 81 8.36 -6.69 -1.70
C LYS A 81 8.75 -5.52 -2.58
N PRO A 82 9.26 -4.43 -1.99
CA PRO A 82 9.77 -3.32 -2.80
C PRO A 82 10.88 -3.77 -3.74
N VAL A 83 10.99 -3.12 -4.89
CA VAL A 83 12.10 -3.34 -5.81
C VAL A 83 13.38 -2.84 -5.14
N GLU A 84 14.43 -3.66 -5.18
CA GLU A 84 15.73 -3.25 -4.64
C GLU A 84 16.32 -2.13 -5.47
N LYS A 85 16.93 -1.17 -4.78
CA LYS A 85 17.63 -0.07 -5.43
C LYS A 85 19.11 -0.40 -5.54
N ASP A 86 19.65 -0.14 -6.69
CA ASP A 86 21.08 -0.26 -6.88
C ASP A 86 21.82 1.00 -6.46
#